data_0c432041582d55316e39f03419d28297
#
_entry.id   0c432041582d55316e39f03419d28297
#
_cell.length_a   1.000
_cell.length_b   1.000
_cell.length_c   1.000
_cell.angle_alpha   90.00
_cell.angle_beta   90.00
_cell.angle_gamma   90.00
#
_symmetry.space_group_name_H-M   'P 1'
#
loop_
_entity.id
_entity.type
_entity.pdbx_description
1 polymer ?
#
loop_
_entity_poly.entity_id
_entity_poly.type
_entity_poly.pdbx_seq_one_letter_code
_entity_poly.pdbx_strand_id
1 'polypeptide(L)'
;MYPTLENIREIAAKGQYKRVPVCREVYADRYTPVEVMRTLRKASRHCYLLESASQTEVWGRYSFLGYEPVMEITCTDGYMKIRHTEVGNDEVVTKQVAHPGDTLREILKEYKSPVMEEMPPFTGGLVGYFSYDYIKYSEPKLKLGEHEDPDFRDMDLMLFDQVIAFDHYRQKVLLITGVMLDDLEKSYQKAEKKLQEMADLIRDGEKEEFPSLKLASEIKPQFPKEKYCDMVEKAKHYIHEGDIFQVVLSNPMRAKAEGSLFDTYRILRATNPSPYMFYFSSDDIELAGASPETLVKLEDKKLTTFPLAGTRPRGKTREEDQELEAGLLKDEKELAEHNMLVDLGRNDIGRISKIGTVEVEKYMTVEHFSQVMHIGSTVEGELREDKDAIDAVDSILPAGTLSGAPKFRACQIIEDLEQSKRGIYGGAIGYLDFAGNLDTCIAIRLVYKKKGEICIRSGAGIVADSVPEKEFQECRNKARAVVLAIEKAQEGLE
;
A
#
# COMPACT_ATOMS: atom_id res chain seq x y z
N MET A 1 -7.13 30.40 -5.35
CA MET A 1 -7.74 29.20 -4.75
C MET A 1 -8.89 28.74 -5.62
N TYR A 2 -9.01 27.46 -5.89
CA TYR A 2 -10.06 26.81 -6.68
C TYR A 2 -10.62 25.62 -5.88
N PRO A 3 -11.93 25.38 -5.90
CA PRO A 3 -13.00 26.23 -6.45
C PRO A 3 -13.20 27.54 -5.64
N THR A 4 -13.94 28.49 -6.22
CA THR A 4 -14.30 29.73 -5.54
C THR A 4 -15.38 29.49 -4.48
N LEU A 5 -15.55 30.44 -3.55
CA LEU A 5 -16.60 30.33 -2.53
C LEU A 5 -18.01 30.21 -3.16
N GLU A 6 -18.26 30.85 -4.29
CA GLU A 6 -19.53 30.78 -5.01
C GLU A 6 -19.78 29.36 -5.56
N ASN A 7 -18.77 28.75 -6.22
CA ASN A 7 -18.88 27.39 -6.68
C ASN A 7 -19.13 26.39 -5.52
N ILE A 8 -18.50 26.64 -4.35
CA ILE A 8 -18.70 25.78 -3.18
C ILE A 8 -20.14 25.92 -2.64
N ARG A 9 -20.70 27.12 -2.65
CA ARG A 9 -22.11 27.32 -2.27
C ARG A 9 -23.08 26.55 -3.17
N GLU A 10 -22.81 26.52 -4.48
CA GLU A 10 -23.60 25.71 -5.42
C GLU A 10 -23.52 24.23 -5.13
N ILE A 11 -22.30 23.71 -4.80
CA ILE A 11 -22.09 22.32 -4.41
C ILE A 11 -22.81 22.03 -3.08
N ALA A 12 -22.69 22.93 -2.10
CA ALA A 12 -23.33 22.80 -0.79
C ALA A 12 -24.87 22.75 -0.89
N ALA A 13 -25.45 23.55 -1.79
CA ALA A 13 -26.89 23.56 -2.02
C ALA A 13 -27.49 22.22 -2.47
N LYS A 14 -26.68 21.32 -3.02
CA LYS A 14 -27.10 19.95 -3.40
C LYS A 14 -27.31 19.03 -2.19
N GLY A 15 -26.78 19.36 -1.01
CA GLY A 15 -26.96 18.62 0.25
C GLY A 15 -26.35 17.22 0.28
N GLN A 16 -25.44 16.88 -0.64
CA GLN A 16 -24.89 15.52 -0.80
C GLN A 16 -23.56 15.31 -0.10
N TYR A 17 -22.86 16.40 0.22
CA TYR A 17 -21.49 16.40 0.72
C TYR A 17 -21.39 17.08 2.08
N LYS A 18 -20.31 16.81 2.78
CA LYS A 18 -19.94 17.42 4.06
C LYS A 18 -18.74 18.34 3.92
N ARG A 19 -17.90 18.08 2.93
CA ARG A 19 -16.64 18.74 2.67
C ARG A 19 -16.49 18.98 1.16
N VAL A 20 -15.82 20.06 0.77
CA VAL A 20 -15.38 20.31 -0.61
C VAL A 20 -13.88 20.57 -0.60
N PRO A 21 -13.08 19.85 -1.41
CA PRO A 21 -11.66 20.11 -1.51
C PRO A 21 -11.42 21.44 -2.21
N VAL A 22 -10.44 22.19 -1.72
CA VAL A 22 -9.94 23.42 -2.35
C VAL A 22 -8.45 23.33 -2.55
N CYS A 23 -7.94 23.90 -3.63
CA CYS A 23 -6.53 23.85 -3.94
C CYS A 23 -5.94 25.21 -4.30
N ARG A 24 -4.62 25.30 -4.13
CA ARG A 24 -3.76 26.35 -4.64
C ARG A 24 -2.61 25.71 -5.41
N GLU A 25 -2.33 26.19 -6.62
CA GLU A 25 -1.21 25.73 -7.42
C GLU A 25 0.03 26.59 -7.17
N VAL A 26 1.21 25.93 -7.12
CA VAL A 26 2.53 26.57 -7.18
C VAL A 26 3.38 25.83 -8.22
N TYR A 27 4.42 26.49 -8.76
CA TYR A 27 5.33 25.84 -9.72
C TYR A 27 6.24 24.84 -9.01
N ALA A 28 6.48 23.70 -9.65
CA ALA A 28 7.30 22.61 -9.10
C ALA A 28 8.80 22.76 -9.38
N ASP A 29 9.22 23.79 -10.12
CA ASP A 29 10.59 24.01 -10.60
C ASP A 29 11.66 24.12 -9.49
N ARG A 30 11.23 24.36 -8.25
CA ARG A 30 12.10 24.46 -7.07
C ARG A 30 11.99 23.31 -6.10
N TYR A 31 11.05 22.38 -6.31
CA TYR A 31 10.67 21.37 -5.33
C TYR A 31 10.76 19.97 -5.91
N THR A 32 11.21 19.03 -5.08
CA THR A 32 11.05 17.60 -5.35
C THR A 32 10.25 16.96 -4.21
N PRO A 33 9.52 15.87 -4.45
CA PRO A 33 8.80 15.17 -3.38
C PRO A 33 9.71 14.78 -2.19
N VAL A 34 10.93 14.31 -2.49
CA VAL A 34 11.93 13.93 -1.47
C VAL A 34 12.35 15.12 -0.61
N GLU A 35 12.56 16.29 -1.22
CA GLU A 35 12.99 17.49 -0.51
C GLU A 35 11.88 18.08 0.34
N VAL A 36 10.64 18.10 -0.21
CA VAL A 36 9.47 18.51 0.56
C VAL A 36 9.23 17.56 1.74
N MET A 37 9.43 16.24 1.55
CA MET A 37 9.31 15.28 2.64
C MET A 37 10.25 15.58 3.82
N ARG A 38 11.47 16.07 3.58
CA ARG A 38 12.39 16.52 4.64
C ARG A 38 11.78 17.67 5.46
N THR A 39 11.13 18.61 4.80
CA THR A 39 10.44 19.72 5.46
C THR A 39 9.22 19.24 6.27
N LEU A 40 8.41 18.38 5.68
CA LEU A 40 7.22 17.83 6.36
C LEU A 40 7.61 17.01 7.58
N ARG A 41 8.67 16.23 7.48
CA ARG A 41 9.16 15.37 8.58
C ARG A 41 9.67 16.18 9.76
N LYS A 42 10.24 17.38 9.51
CA LYS A 42 10.61 18.33 10.55
C LYS A 42 9.38 18.93 11.25
N ALA A 43 8.32 19.20 10.49
CA ALA A 43 7.07 19.75 11.03
C ALA A 43 6.24 18.69 11.77
N SER A 44 6.23 17.44 11.30
CA SER A 44 5.41 16.35 11.85
C SER A 44 6.14 15.01 11.81
N ARG A 45 6.00 14.22 12.88
CA ARG A 45 6.44 12.81 12.87
C ARG A 45 5.53 11.92 12.03
N HIS A 46 4.27 12.32 11.89
CA HIS A 46 3.25 11.60 11.15
C HIS A 46 3.16 12.17 9.74
N CYS A 47 3.79 11.50 8.80
CA CYS A 47 3.78 11.91 7.41
C CYS A 47 3.94 10.71 6.47
N TYR A 48 3.53 10.92 5.23
CA TYR A 48 3.66 9.94 4.17
C TYR A 48 4.13 10.57 2.86
N LEU A 49 4.72 9.72 2.03
CA LEU A 49 5.00 9.97 0.62
C LEU A 49 4.55 8.75 -0.16
N LEU A 50 3.63 8.94 -1.11
CA LEU A 50 3.18 7.96 -2.07
C LEU A 50 3.57 8.43 -3.46
N GLU A 51 4.31 7.62 -4.20
CA GLU A 51 4.76 7.91 -5.56
C GLU A 51 4.52 6.72 -6.48
N SER A 52 4.48 6.98 -7.77
CA SER A 52 4.59 5.95 -8.79
C SER A 52 5.79 6.26 -9.67
N ALA A 53 6.67 5.29 -9.84
CA ALA A 53 7.83 5.43 -10.71
C ALA A 53 7.56 4.93 -12.14
N SER A 54 6.34 4.54 -12.46
CA SER A 54 5.93 4.18 -13.83
C SER A 54 5.89 5.43 -14.71
N GLN A 55 6.54 5.39 -15.87
CA GLN A 55 6.62 6.53 -16.79
C GLN A 55 5.44 6.59 -17.78
N THR A 56 4.30 6.00 -17.48
CA THR A 56 3.12 6.06 -18.36
C THR A 56 2.22 7.24 -17.97
N GLU A 57 1.45 7.79 -18.91
CA GLU A 57 0.54 8.93 -18.69
C GLU A 57 -0.53 8.65 -17.61
N VAL A 58 -0.86 7.38 -17.38
CA VAL A 58 -1.87 6.92 -16.41
C VAL A 58 -1.25 6.64 -15.04
N TRP A 59 -0.03 6.07 -15.03
CA TRP A 59 0.72 5.73 -13.82
C TRP A 59 1.92 6.66 -13.69
N GLY A 60 2.11 7.25 -12.52
CA GLY A 60 3.26 8.09 -12.24
C GLY A 60 3.05 9.58 -12.48
N ARG A 61 1.83 10.01 -12.79
CA ARG A 61 1.52 11.43 -12.93
C ARG A 61 1.65 12.18 -11.61
N TYR A 62 1.24 11.58 -10.50
CA TYR A 62 1.17 12.25 -9.21
C TYR A 62 2.09 11.61 -8.18
N SER A 63 2.69 12.48 -7.31
CA SER A 63 3.22 12.09 -6.01
C SER A 63 2.42 12.79 -4.94
N PHE A 64 2.00 12.05 -3.91
CA PHE A 64 1.19 12.57 -2.81
C PHE A 64 1.96 12.57 -1.51
N LEU A 65 1.91 13.69 -0.79
CA LEU A 65 2.48 13.85 0.54
C LEU A 65 1.42 14.40 1.51
N GLY A 66 1.52 13.97 2.75
CA GLY A 66 0.73 14.52 3.85
C GLY A 66 1.53 14.56 5.13
N TYR A 67 1.09 15.44 6.02
CA TYR A 67 1.66 15.66 7.34
C TYR A 67 0.58 16.16 8.29
N GLU A 68 0.82 16.09 9.60
CA GLU A 68 -0.17 16.52 10.61
C GLU A 68 -1.56 15.92 10.33
N PRO A 69 -1.76 14.60 10.45
CA PRO A 69 -3.09 14.01 10.27
C PRO A 69 -4.07 14.60 11.30
N VAL A 70 -5.35 14.66 10.96
CA VAL A 70 -6.42 15.10 11.89
C VAL A 70 -6.76 14.01 12.89
N MET A 71 -6.57 12.75 12.49
CA MET A 71 -6.79 11.56 13.33
C MET A 71 -5.77 10.48 13.03
N GLU A 72 -5.43 9.72 14.06
CA GLU A 72 -4.78 8.40 13.94
C GLU A 72 -5.76 7.34 14.38
N ILE A 73 -5.92 6.30 13.56
CA ILE A 73 -6.88 5.23 13.74
C ILE A 73 -6.14 3.91 13.69
N THR A 74 -6.02 3.25 14.81
CA THR A 74 -5.32 1.96 14.91
C THR A 74 -6.24 0.90 15.46
N CYS A 75 -6.01 -0.35 15.07
CA CYS A 75 -6.73 -1.50 15.59
C CYS A 75 -5.78 -2.66 15.83
N THR A 76 -5.94 -3.35 16.96
CA THR A 76 -5.23 -4.58 17.31
C THR A 76 -6.21 -5.50 18.00
N ASP A 77 -6.48 -6.68 17.45
CA ASP A 77 -7.38 -7.70 17.99
C ASP A 77 -8.77 -7.15 18.40
N GLY A 78 -9.32 -6.26 17.55
CA GLY A 78 -10.61 -5.61 17.75
C GLY A 78 -10.59 -4.44 18.73
N TYR A 79 -9.46 -4.15 19.39
CA TYR A 79 -9.28 -2.93 20.18
C TYR A 79 -8.90 -1.79 19.26
N MET A 80 -9.86 -0.93 18.98
CA MET A 80 -9.68 0.25 18.13
C MET A 80 -9.36 1.47 19.00
N LYS A 81 -8.31 2.20 18.60
CA LYS A 81 -7.90 3.46 19.21
C LYS A 81 -7.97 4.57 18.15
N ILE A 82 -8.71 5.63 18.44
CA ILE A 82 -8.82 6.82 17.62
C ILE A 82 -8.24 7.97 18.43
N ARG A 83 -7.20 8.60 17.91
CA ARG A 83 -6.55 9.77 18.51
C ARG A 83 -6.81 10.98 17.61
N HIS A 84 -7.50 11.98 18.11
CA HIS A 84 -7.59 13.29 17.47
C HIS A 84 -6.29 14.05 17.71
N THR A 85 -5.72 14.62 16.66
CA THR A 85 -4.40 15.26 16.68
C THR A 85 -4.47 16.76 16.44
N GLU A 86 -5.68 17.35 16.37
CA GLU A 86 -5.86 18.79 16.23
C GLU A 86 -5.34 19.53 17.47
N VAL A 87 -4.67 20.66 17.22
CA VAL A 87 -4.10 21.50 18.30
C VAL A 87 -5.16 21.86 19.33
N GLY A 88 -4.93 21.40 20.57
CA GLY A 88 -5.87 21.63 21.70
C GLY A 88 -6.91 20.54 21.91
N ASN A 89 -6.90 19.48 21.11
CA ASN A 89 -7.80 18.33 21.28
C ASN A 89 -6.99 17.02 21.19
N ASP A 90 -6.36 16.62 22.31
CA ASP A 90 -5.68 15.31 22.44
C ASP A 90 -6.67 14.24 22.93
N GLU A 91 -7.87 14.20 22.34
CA GLU A 91 -8.86 13.19 22.71
C GLU A 91 -8.47 11.83 22.14
N VAL A 92 -8.43 10.84 23.02
CA VAL A 92 -8.21 9.44 22.65
C VAL A 92 -9.45 8.63 23.02
N VAL A 93 -10.10 8.11 21.97
CA VAL A 93 -11.23 7.19 22.14
C VAL A 93 -10.74 5.77 21.89
N THR A 94 -11.02 4.87 22.85
CA THR A 94 -10.75 3.44 22.69
C THR A 94 -12.05 2.67 22.77
N LYS A 95 -12.30 1.79 21.83
CA LYS A 95 -13.48 0.93 21.80
C LYS A 95 -13.18 -0.47 21.27
N GLN A 96 -13.92 -1.46 21.77
CA GLN A 96 -13.91 -2.81 21.20
C GLN A 96 -14.87 -2.84 20.02
N VAL A 97 -14.41 -3.36 18.89
CA VAL A 97 -15.20 -3.48 17.67
C VAL A 97 -15.16 -4.92 17.13
N ALA A 98 -16.26 -5.36 16.57
CA ALA A 98 -16.30 -6.65 15.86
C ALA A 98 -15.62 -6.54 14.49
N HIS A 99 -15.80 -5.39 13.81
CA HIS A 99 -15.21 -5.08 12.53
C HIS A 99 -14.75 -3.61 12.47
N PRO A 100 -13.46 -3.33 12.29
CA PRO A 100 -12.94 -1.96 12.26
C PRO A 100 -13.53 -1.11 11.13
N GLY A 101 -13.89 -1.74 10.00
CA GLY A 101 -14.46 -1.08 8.83
C GLY A 101 -15.71 -0.26 9.12
N ASP A 102 -16.54 -0.70 10.08
CA ASP A 102 -17.77 0.03 10.43
C ASP A 102 -17.45 1.43 10.98
N THR A 103 -16.43 1.52 11.83
CA THR A 103 -15.96 2.82 12.35
C THR A 103 -15.33 3.68 11.24
N LEU A 104 -14.58 3.05 10.31
CA LEU A 104 -14.01 3.80 9.19
C LEU A 104 -15.11 4.40 8.28
N ARG A 105 -16.20 3.67 8.06
CA ARG A 105 -17.38 4.16 7.33
C ARG A 105 -18.02 5.38 7.99
N GLU A 106 -18.17 5.33 9.33
CA GLU A 106 -18.68 6.45 10.11
C GLU A 106 -17.78 7.68 9.94
N ILE A 107 -16.47 7.53 10.09
CA ILE A 107 -15.51 8.62 9.94
C ILE A 107 -15.54 9.20 8.52
N LEU A 108 -15.43 8.36 7.49
CA LEU A 108 -15.43 8.80 6.10
C LEU A 108 -16.71 9.54 5.70
N LYS A 109 -17.86 9.17 6.29
CA LYS A 109 -19.14 9.83 6.06
C LYS A 109 -19.13 11.30 6.49
N GLU A 110 -18.41 11.64 7.58
CA GLU A 110 -18.30 13.02 8.06
C GLU A 110 -17.41 13.90 7.16
N TYR A 111 -16.61 13.30 6.30
CA TYR A 111 -15.73 14.00 5.34
C TYR A 111 -16.15 13.82 3.88
N LYS A 112 -17.34 13.24 3.62
CA LYS A 112 -17.79 12.95 2.26
C LYS A 112 -17.64 14.15 1.32
N SER A 113 -16.84 13.96 0.26
CA SER A 113 -16.44 15.01 -0.69
C SER A 113 -16.83 14.66 -2.14
N PRO A 114 -17.05 15.66 -3.02
CA PRO A 114 -17.19 15.43 -4.44
C PRO A 114 -15.85 15.12 -5.10
N VAL A 115 -15.89 14.40 -6.22
CA VAL A 115 -14.79 14.34 -7.19
C VAL A 115 -14.76 15.68 -7.95
N MET A 116 -13.56 16.24 -8.15
CA MET A 116 -13.34 17.52 -8.83
C MET A 116 -12.46 17.29 -10.06
N GLU A 117 -12.96 17.60 -11.26
CA GLU A 117 -12.29 17.32 -12.54
C GLU A 117 -10.87 17.91 -12.67
N GLU A 118 -10.63 19.08 -12.07
CA GLU A 118 -9.34 19.77 -12.16
C GLU A 118 -8.36 19.41 -11.03
N MET A 119 -8.75 18.49 -10.15
CA MET A 119 -7.92 18.02 -9.02
C MET A 119 -7.36 16.62 -9.25
N PRO A 120 -6.28 16.25 -8.55
CA PRO A 120 -5.78 14.89 -8.58
C PRO A 120 -6.80 13.90 -7.97
N PRO A 121 -6.68 12.61 -8.25
CA PRO A 121 -7.62 11.59 -7.76
C PRO A 121 -7.68 11.49 -6.24
N PHE A 122 -6.65 11.93 -5.53
CA PHE A 122 -6.60 11.96 -4.07
C PHE A 122 -6.52 13.39 -3.55
N THR A 123 -7.55 13.82 -2.83
CA THR A 123 -7.69 15.19 -2.26
C THR A 123 -7.85 15.20 -0.74
N GLY A 124 -7.59 14.07 -0.10
CA GLY A 124 -7.70 13.82 1.33
C GLY A 124 -8.41 12.51 1.62
N GLY A 125 -8.13 11.93 2.78
CA GLY A 125 -8.67 10.64 3.16
C GLY A 125 -7.81 9.92 4.20
N LEU A 126 -8.05 8.64 4.32
CA LEU A 126 -7.28 7.72 5.15
C LEU A 126 -6.07 7.19 4.37
N VAL A 127 -4.89 7.28 4.95
CA VAL A 127 -3.63 6.78 4.38
C VAL A 127 -2.93 5.91 5.40
N GLY A 128 -2.39 4.77 4.97
CA GLY A 128 -1.68 3.84 5.86
C GLY A 128 -1.74 2.40 5.36
N TYR A 129 -1.94 1.46 6.28
CA TYR A 129 -1.96 0.05 5.93
C TYR A 129 -3.06 -0.75 6.65
N PHE A 130 -3.51 -1.80 5.98
CA PHE A 130 -4.17 -2.97 6.57
C PHE A 130 -3.17 -4.13 6.55
N SER A 131 -2.95 -4.77 7.70
CA SER A 131 -2.04 -5.90 7.78
C SER A 131 -2.63 -7.15 7.11
N TYR A 132 -1.80 -8.17 6.85
CA TYR A 132 -2.28 -9.49 6.46
C TYR A 132 -3.27 -10.07 7.48
N ASP A 133 -3.00 -9.84 8.77
CA ASP A 133 -3.78 -10.39 9.87
C ASP A 133 -5.17 -9.74 10.02
N TYR A 134 -5.44 -8.67 9.26
CA TYR A 134 -6.76 -8.03 9.16
C TYR A 134 -7.83 -8.97 8.57
N ILE A 135 -7.44 -10.02 7.83
CA ILE A 135 -8.37 -11.05 7.30
C ILE A 135 -9.29 -11.63 8.38
N LYS A 136 -8.89 -11.68 9.64
CA LYS A 136 -9.71 -12.20 10.74
C LYS A 136 -11.04 -11.47 10.91
N TYR A 137 -11.15 -10.22 10.45
CA TYR A 137 -12.39 -9.43 10.49
C TYR A 137 -13.33 -9.76 9.34
N SER A 138 -12.82 -10.05 8.15
CA SER A 138 -13.60 -10.46 6.99
C SER A 138 -13.90 -11.97 6.98
N GLU A 139 -13.03 -12.79 7.60
CA GLU A 139 -13.17 -14.24 7.69
C GLU A 139 -13.11 -14.72 9.17
N PRO A 140 -14.14 -14.49 10.00
CA PRO A 140 -14.11 -14.78 11.45
C PRO A 140 -13.93 -16.27 11.82
N LYS A 141 -14.12 -17.17 10.84
CA LYS A 141 -13.86 -18.60 11.01
C LYS A 141 -12.37 -18.95 10.95
N LEU A 142 -11.55 -18.06 10.38
CA LEU A 142 -10.09 -18.22 10.38
C LEU A 142 -9.57 -17.85 11.77
N LYS A 143 -9.01 -18.81 12.46
CA LYS A 143 -8.39 -18.60 13.77
C LYS A 143 -6.91 -18.36 13.56
N LEU A 144 -6.45 -17.16 13.90
CA LEU A 144 -5.05 -16.81 14.00
C LEU A 144 -4.61 -16.98 15.46
N GLY A 145 -3.46 -17.61 15.69
CA GLY A 145 -2.92 -17.86 17.02
C GLY A 145 -2.35 -16.61 17.69
N GLU A 146 -2.03 -16.74 18.98
CA GLU A 146 -1.22 -15.76 19.69
C GLU A 146 0.25 -15.96 19.30
N HIS A 147 0.88 -14.95 18.70
CA HIS A 147 2.24 -15.01 18.22
C HIS A 147 3.15 -13.98 18.88
N GLU A 148 4.45 -14.11 18.66
CA GLU A 148 5.42 -13.06 18.99
C GLU A 148 4.99 -11.73 18.33
N ASP A 149 5.14 -10.61 19.04
CA ASP A 149 4.67 -9.26 18.70
C ASP A 149 3.13 -9.12 18.67
N PRO A 150 2.46 -9.46 19.80
CA PRO A 150 0.98 -9.34 19.91
C PRO A 150 0.50 -7.91 19.67
N ASP A 151 1.35 -6.90 19.93
CA ASP A 151 1.05 -5.47 19.76
C ASP A 151 1.14 -5.00 18.30
N PHE A 152 1.46 -5.88 17.33
CA PHE A 152 1.49 -5.47 15.93
C PHE A 152 0.07 -5.16 15.45
N ARG A 153 -0.13 -3.95 14.91
CA ARG A 153 -1.44 -3.44 14.52
C ARG A 153 -2.01 -4.19 13.32
N ASP A 154 -3.27 -4.57 13.42
CA ASP A 154 -4.00 -5.15 12.29
C ASP A 154 -4.31 -4.09 11.23
N MET A 155 -4.45 -2.83 11.69
CA MET A 155 -4.71 -1.67 10.84
C MET A 155 -4.07 -0.44 11.49
N ASP A 156 -3.42 0.39 10.69
CA ASP A 156 -2.84 1.68 11.08
C ASP A 156 -3.09 2.69 9.96
N LEU A 157 -4.05 3.55 10.17
CA LEU A 157 -4.49 4.55 9.22
C LEU A 157 -4.45 5.93 9.86
N MET A 158 -4.07 6.92 9.07
CA MET A 158 -4.06 8.32 9.44
C MET A 158 -5.00 9.09 8.51
N LEU A 159 -5.86 9.94 9.06
CA LEU A 159 -6.76 10.79 8.30
C LEU A 159 -6.10 12.13 8.00
N PHE A 160 -5.90 12.41 6.72
CA PHE A 160 -5.33 13.66 6.24
C PHE A 160 -6.37 14.50 5.53
N ASP A 161 -6.63 15.71 6.05
CA ASP A 161 -7.44 16.73 5.39
C ASP A 161 -6.62 17.61 4.45
N GLN A 162 -5.31 17.62 4.62
CA GLN A 162 -4.35 18.35 3.79
C GLN A 162 -3.45 17.41 2.99
N VAL A 163 -3.31 17.70 1.70
CA VAL A 163 -2.50 16.92 0.77
C VAL A 163 -1.64 17.85 -0.08
N ILE A 164 -0.40 17.48 -0.29
CA ILE A 164 0.50 18.10 -1.27
C ILE A 164 0.63 17.12 -2.43
N ALA A 165 0.13 17.49 -3.60
CA ALA A 165 0.18 16.66 -4.80
C ALA A 165 1.12 17.26 -5.84
N PHE A 166 2.17 16.54 -6.21
CA PHE A 166 3.02 16.91 -7.36
C PHE A 166 2.38 16.37 -8.63
N ASP A 167 1.99 17.25 -9.54
CA ASP A 167 1.61 16.90 -10.92
C ASP A 167 2.85 16.97 -11.80
N HIS A 168 3.46 15.82 -12.01
CA HIS A 168 4.69 15.71 -12.82
C HIS A 168 4.47 16.04 -14.29
N TYR A 169 3.25 15.87 -14.80
CA TYR A 169 2.89 16.20 -16.17
C TYR A 169 2.77 17.71 -16.38
N ARG A 170 2.06 18.41 -15.45
CA ARG A 170 1.90 19.88 -15.52
C ARG A 170 3.05 20.66 -14.90
N GLN A 171 4.01 19.99 -14.25
CA GLN A 171 5.12 20.61 -13.51
C GLN A 171 4.61 21.59 -12.44
N LYS A 172 3.59 21.17 -11.70
CA LYS A 172 2.97 21.95 -10.62
C LYS A 172 2.89 21.15 -9.33
N VAL A 173 2.84 21.87 -8.23
CA VAL A 173 2.48 21.36 -6.91
C VAL A 173 1.11 21.92 -6.56
N LEU A 174 0.17 21.04 -6.28
CA LEU A 174 -1.16 21.39 -5.80
C LEU A 174 -1.17 21.23 -4.26
N LEU A 175 -1.45 22.32 -3.58
CA LEU A 175 -1.67 22.34 -2.14
C LEU A 175 -3.19 22.23 -1.93
N ILE A 176 -3.64 21.21 -1.23
CA ILE A 176 -5.06 20.85 -1.13
C ILE A 176 -5.45 20.78 0.34
N THR A 177 -6.63 21.31 0.68
CA THR A 177 -7.28 21.13 1.99
C THR A 177 -8.79 21.14 1.83
N GLY A 178 -9.56 20.90 2.89
CA GLY A 178 -11.00 20.85 2.85
C GLY A 178 -11.69 22.10 3.36
N VAL A 179 -12.85 22.39 2.78
CA VAL A 179 -13.83 23.35 3.31
C VAL A 179 -15.02 22.53 3.83
N MET A 180 -15.24 22.55 5.15
CA MET A 180 -16.41 21.93 5.77
C MET A 180 -17.64 22.80 5.50
N LEU A 181 -18.77 22.15 5.19
CA LEU A 181 -19.97 22.84 4.69
C LEU A 181 -20.95 23.28 5.77
N ASP A 182 -20.75 22.90 7.03
CA ASP A 182 -21.56 23.29 8.19
C ASP A 182 -21.36 24.74 8.60
N ASP A 183 -20.13 25.29 8.46
CA ASP A 183 -19.79 26.71 8.68
C ASP A 183 -18.94 27.22 7.51
N LEU A 184 -19.57 27.34 6.36
CA LEU A 184 -18.92 27.49 5.06
C LEU A 184 -17.96 28.68 4.99
N GLU A 185 -18.40 29.90 5.38
CA GLU A 185 -17.59 31.10 5.26
C GLU A 185 -16.35 31.05 6.15
N LYS A 186 -16.51 30.59 7.39
CA LYS A 186 -15.41 30.47 8.34
C LYS A 186 -14.44 29.35 7.91
N SER A 187 -14.99 28.23 7.44
CA SER A 187 -14.18 27.12 6.94
C SER A 187 -13.40 27.50 5.69
N TYR A 188 -14.00 28.30 4.78
CA TYR A 188 -13.32 28.80 3.59
C TYR A 188 -12.14 29.72 3.94
N GLN A 189 -12.32 30.65 4.90
CA GLN A 189 -11.23 31.50 5.38
C GLN A 189 -10.11 30.68 6.08
N LYS A 190 -10.49 29.66 6.85
CA LYS A 190 -9.53 28.72 7.48
C LYS A 190 -8.73 27.96 6.42
N ALA A 191 -9.41 27.49 5.37
CA ALA A 191 -8.76 26.77 4.26
C ALA A 191 -7.79 27.68 3.48
N GLU A 192 -8.17 28.94 3.20
CA GLU A 192 -7.28 29.91 2.54
C GLU A 192 -6.01 30.17 3.35
N LYS A 193 -6.15 30.37 4.67
CA LYS A 193 -5.01 30.51 5.57
C LYS A 193 -4.13 29.25 5.59
N LYS A 194 -4.74 28.05 5.65
CA LYS A 194 -4.00 26.77 5.65
C LYS A 194 -3.22 26.57 4.37
N LEU A 195 -3.80 26.87 3.20
CA LEU A 195 -3.09 26.81 1.92
C LEU A 195 -1.91 27.78 1.84
N GLN A 196 -2.02 28.96 2.48
CA GLN A 196 -0.89 29.87 2.59
C GLN A 196 0.20 29.32 3.51
N GLU A 197 -0.16 28.77 4.68
CA GLU A 197 0.76 28.13 5.62
C GLU A 197 1.50 26.95 4.95
N MET A 198 0.80 26.12 4.17
CA MET A 198 1.42 25.03 3.40
C MET A 198 2.42 25.56 2.38
N ALA A 199 2.07 26.65 1.66
CA ALA A 199 2.98 27.27 0.69
C ALA A 199 4.23 27.83 1.36
N ASP A 200 4.08 28.46 2.51
CA ASP A 200 5.19 29.02 3.28
C ASP A 200 6.07 27.91 3.87
N LEU A 201 5.46 26.82 4.36
CA LEU A 201 6.17 25.66 4.89
C LEU A 201 7.08 25.02 3.82
N ILE A 202 6.55 24.74 2.62
CA ILE A 202 7.38 24.11 1.57
C ILE A 202 8.45 25.04 1.01
N ARG A 203 8.25 26.37 1.10
CA ARG A 203 9.19 27.37 0.60
C ARG A 203 10.31 27.66 1.59
N ASP A 204 9.97 27.87 2.86
CA ASP A 204 10.87 28.42 3.88
C ASP A 204 11.05 27.50 5.10
N GLY A 205 10.36 26.36 5.15
CA GLY A 205 10.41 25.42 6.29
C GLY A 205 11.80 24.82 6.50
N GLU A 206 12.16 24.63 7.76
CA GLU A 206 13.37 23.88 8.12
C GLU A 206 13.29 22.43 7.65
N LYS A 207 14.43 21.84 7.31
CA LYS A 207 14.51 20.46 6.82
C LYS A 207 15.02 19.54 7.92
N GLU A 208 14.45 18.34 7.98
CA GLU A 208 14.97 17.27 8.84
C GLU A 208 16.27 16.72 8.24
N GLU A 209 17.31 16.62 9.06
CA GLU A 209 18.48 15.81 8.76
C GLU A 209 18.24 14.41 9.28
N PHE A 210 18.07 13.46 8.40
CA PHE A 210 17.86 12.07 8.79
C PHE A 210 19.20 11.41 9.11
N PRO A 211 19.39 10.91 10.34
CA PRO A 211 20.55 10.07 10.61
C PRO A 211 20.46 8.82 9.75
N SER A 212 21.50 8.54 8.98
CA SER A 212 21.57 7.34 8.13
C SER A 212 21.32 6.07 8.94
N LEU A 213 20.58 5.14 8.36
CA LEU A 213 20.32 3.85 9.00
C LEU A 213 21.65 3.13 9.26
N LYS A 214 21.81 2.60 10.47
CA LYS A 214 22.94 1.77 10.87
C LYS A 214 22.45 0.47 11.47
N LEU A 215 22.92 -0.64 10.94
CA LEU A 215 22.65 -1.96 11.50
C LEU A 215 23.50 -2.17 12.76
N ALA A 216 22.84 -2.50 13.85
CA ALA A 216 23.49 -2.88 15.11
C ALA A 216 23.63 -4.41 15.27
N SER A 217 23.05 -5.18 14.35
CA SER A 217 23.22 -6.63 14.26
C SER A 217 23.12 -7.10 12.80
N GLU A 218 23.55 -8.32 12.54
CA GLU A 218 23.38 -8.98 11.24
C GLU A 218 21.91 -9.21 10.92
N ILE A 219 21.52 -9.09 9.64
CA ILE A 219 20.17 -9.43 9.17
C ILE A 219 20.03 -10.96 9.13
N LYS A 220 19.18 -11.53 9.97
CA LYS A 220 19.00 -12.98 10.09
C LYS A 220 17.57 -13.40 9.76
N PRO A 221 17.39 -14.50 8.99
CA PRO A 221 16.07 -15.08 8.76
C PRO A 221 15.56 -15.73 10.06
N GLN A 222 14.26 -15.62 10.33
CA GLN A 222 13.60 -16.27 11.46
C GLN A 222 13.58 -17.79 11.29
N PHE A 223 13.38 -18.25 10.06
CA PHE A 223 13.43 -19.68 9.72
C PHE A 223 14.74 -19.98 9.02
N PRO A 224 15.68 -20.71 9.68
CA PRO A 224 16.87 -21.24 9.03
C PRO A 224 16.51 -22.14 7.84
N LYS A 225 17.47 -22.38 6.94
CA LYS A 225 17.23 -23.12 5.68
C LYS A 225 16.53 -24.46 5.93
N GLU A 226 17.00 -25.24 6.90
CA GLU A 226 16.47 -26.55 7.22
C GLU A 226 15.00 -26.48 7.64
N LYS A 227 14.65 -25.53 8.54
CA LYS A 227 13.27 -25.33 8.99
C LYS A 227 12.37 -24.89 7.85
N TYR A 228 12.82 -23.95 7.02
CA TYR A 228 12.02 -23.49 5.88
C TYR A 228 11.79 -24.60 4.86
N CYS A 229 12.82 -25.41 4.56
CA CYS A 229 12.68 -26.57 3.67
C CYS A 229 11.68 -27.61 4.23
N ASP A 230 11.67 -27.85 5.55
CA ASP A 230 10.69 -28.72 6.20
C ASP A 230 9.26 -28.15 6.07
N MET A 231 9.08 -26.83 6.20
CA MET A 231 7.80 -26.18 5.96
C MET A 231 7.32 -26.36 4.52
N VAL A 232 8.22 -26.25 3.53
CA VAL A 232 7.91 -26.48 2.11
C VAL A 232 7.45 -27.92 1.88
N GLU A 233 8.13 -28.91 2.44
CA GLU A 233 7.72 -30.33 2.30
C GLU A 233 6.35 -30.60 2.94
N LYS A 234 6.04 -29.98 4.08
CA LYS A 234 4.71 -30.06 4.70
C LYS A 234 3.64 -29.40 3.82
N ALA A 235 3.95 -28.26 3.22
CA ALA A 235 3.03 -27.59 2.28
C ALA A 235 2.76 -28.45 1.05
N LYS A 236 3.77 -29.10 0.48
CA LYS A 236 3.62 -30.07 -0.62
C LYS A 236 2.74 -31.26 -0.24
N HIS A 237 2.82 -31.72 1.01
CA HIS A 237 1.94 -32.78 1.50
C HIS A 237 0.45 -32.35 1.42
N TYR A 238 0.09 -31.14 1.87
CA TYR A 238 -1.26 -30.60 1.75
C TYR A 238 -1.73 -30.48 0.28
N ILE A 239 -0.80 -30.15 -0.64
CA ILE A 239 -1.10 -30.11 -2.08
C ILE A 239 -1.38 -31.53 -2.61
N HIS A 240 -0.59 -32.54 -2.23
CA HIS A 240 -0.79 -33.94 -2.64
C HIS A 240 -2.07 -34.55 -2.07
N GLU A 241 -2.49 -34.16 -0.85
CA GLU A 241 -3.77 -34.56 -0.26
C GLU A 241 -4.97 -33.85 -0.90
N GLY A 242 -4.75 -32.85 -1.75
CA GLY A 242 -5.80 -32.13 -2.45
C GLY A 242 -6.45 -31.01 -1.63
N ASP A 243 -5.85 -30.58 -0.51
CA ASP A 243 -6.33 -29.49 0.32
C ASP A 243 -6.24 -28.12 -0.39
N ILE A 244 -5.15 -27.94 -1.14
CA ILE A 244 -4.79 -26.69 -1.83
C ILE A 244 -4.08 -27.00 -3.16
N PHE A 245 -4.07 -26.03 -4.06
CA PHE A 245 -3.25 -26.07 -5.29
C PHE A 245 -1.91 -25.38 -5.10
N GLN A 246 -1.90 -24.32 -4.30
CA GLN A 246 -0.73 -23.48 -4.04
C GLN A 246 -0.87 -22.83 -2.65
N VAL A 247 0.28 -22.62 -1.99
CA VAL A 247 0.37 -21.78 -0.78
C VAL A 247 1.66 -20.96 -0.81
N VAL A 248 1.60 -19.72 -0.35
CA VAL A 248 2.79 -18.86 -0.25
C VAL A 248 3.33 -18.94 1.17
N LEU A 249 4.53 -19.49 1.32
CA LEU A 249 5.26 -19.49 2.59
C LEU A 249 6.26 -18.34 2.63
N SER A 250 6.34 -17.64 3.77
CA SER A 250 7.22 -16.50 3.94
C SER A 250 8.23 -16.66 5.06
N ASN A 251 9.30 -15.87 4.99
CA ASN A 251 10.37 -15.87 5.98
C ASN A 251 10.74 -14.42 6.34
N PRO A 252 10.48 -13.97 7.57
CA PRO A 252 10.91 -12.65 8.01
C PRO A 252 12.42 -12.67 8.32
N MET A 253 13.10 -11.60 7.93
CA MET A 253 14.49 -11.31 8.25
C MET A 253 14.53 -10.07 9.13
N ARG A 254 15.24 -10.16 10.25
CA ARG A 254 15.27 -9.12 11.27
C ARG A 254 16.68 -8.70 11.62
N ALA A 255 16.87 -7.43 12.00
CA ALA A 255 18.11 -6.91 12.56
C ALA A 255 17.80 -5.74 13.47
N LYS A 256 18.63 -5.53 14.51
CA LYS A 256 18.62 -4.28 15.28
C LYS A 256 19.20 -3.17 14.42
N ALA A 257 18.58 -1.99 14.46
CA ALA A 257 18.99 -0.85 13.65
C ALA A 257 18.63 0.48 14.33
N GLU A 258 19.50 1.46 14.14
CA GLU A 258 19.32 2.86 14.55
C GLU A 258 19.25 3.74 13.30
N GLY A 259 18.81 5.00 13.45
CA GLY A 259 18.65 5.94 12.33
C GLY A 259 17.34 5.76 11.59
N SER A 260 17.21 6.37 10.41
CA SER A 260 15.99 6.45 9.62
C SER A 260 16.02 5.57 8.37
N LEU A 261 14.86 5.07 7.95
CA LEU A 261 14.68 4.38 6.67
C LEU A 261 14.58 5.32 5.46
N PHE A 262 14.65 6.64 5.66
CA PHE A 262 14.45 7.59 4.58
C PHE A 262 15.48 7.44 3.44
N ASP A 263 16.76 7.26 3.78
CA ASP A 263 17.79 7.01 2.77
C ASP A 263 17.61 5.64 2.09
N THR A 264 17.15 4.63 2.82
CA THR A 264 16.75 3.35 2.21
C THR A 264 15.64 3.55 1.18
N TYR A 265 14.63 4.37 1.48
CA TYR A 265 13.58 4.74 0.53
C TYR A 265 14.16 5.43 -0.72
N ARG A 266 15.05 6.42 -0.55
CA ARG A 266 15.70 7.15 -1.66
C ARG A 266 16.48 6.22 -2.58
N ILE A 267 17.17 5.24 -2.01
CA ILE A 267 17.91 4.22 -2.78
C ILE A 267 16.94 3.32 -3.54
N LEU A 268 15.91 2.78 -2.86
CA LEU A 268 14.89 1.95 -3.51
C LEU A 268 14.23 2.68 -4.69
N ARG A 269 13.90 3.96 -4.51
CA ARG A 269 13.32 4.82 -5.54
C ARG A 269 14.18 4.90 -6.79
N ALA A 270 15.50 4.93 -6.63
CA ALA A 270 16.46 5.04 -7.73
C ALA A 270 16.84 3.68 -8.33
N THR A 271 16.92 2.62 -7.51
CA THR A 271 17.47 1.32 -7.95
C THR A 271 16.39 0.29 -8.27
N ASN A 272 15.20 0.45 -7.73
CA ASN A 272 14.08 -0.49 -7.89
C ASN A 272 12.74 0.26 -8.09
N PRO A 273 12.66 1.17 -9.07
CA PRO A 273 11.44 1.93 -9.32
C PRO A 273 10.26 0.99 -9.58
N SER A 274 9.13 1.27 -8.96
CA SER A 274 7.93 0.43 -8.97
C SER A 274 6.66 1.29 -9.09
N PRO A 275 5.53 0.73 -9.55
CA PRO A 275 4.26 1.45 -9.64
C PRO A 275 3.80 2.06 -8.31
N TYR A 276 4.15 1.43 -7.19
CA TYR A 276 3.85 1.92 -5.85
C TYR A 276 5.13 2.06 -5.05
N MET A 277 5.58 3.29 -4.89
CA MET A 277 6.67 3.68 -3.99
C MET A 277 6.06 4.35 -2.77
N PHE A 278 6.45 3.95 -1.58
CA PHE A 278 5.87 4.51 -0.37
C PHE A 278 6.90 4.66 0.76
N TYR A 279 6.72 5.75 1.50
CA TYR A 279 7.39 6.02 2.75
C TYR A 279 6.37 6.53 3.77
N PHE A 280 6.39 5.96 4.96
CA PHE A 280 5.53 6.37 6.08
C PHE A 280 6.36 6.55 7.34
N SER A 281 5.95 7.48 8.15
CA SER A 281 6.50 7.69 9.48
C SER A 281 5.38 8.01 10.46
N SER A 282 5.45 7.39 11.63
CA SER A 282 4.61 7.68 12.79
C SER A 282 5.43 7.62 14.07
N ASP A 283 4.78 7.66 15.24
CA ASP A 283 5.49 7.65 16.53
C ASP A 283 6.28 6.36 16.78
N ASP A 284 5.79 5.22 16.32
CA ASP A 284 6.32 3.90 16.66
C ASP A 284 6.75 3.04 15.46
N ILE A 285 6.40 3.46 14.23
CA ILE A 285 6.78 2.73 13.03
C ILE A 285 7.25 3.65 11.92
N GLU A 286 8.28 3.24 11.23
CA GLU A 286 8.76 3.82 9.99
C GLU A 286 8.79 2.74 8.92
N LEU A 287 8.34 3.04 7.71
CA LEU A 287 8.10 2.08 6.64
C LEU A 287 8.59 2.63 5.31
N ALA A 288 9.33 1.83 4.55
CA ALA A 288 9.80 2.16 3.21
C ALA A 288 9.63 0.96 2.28
N GLY A 289 9.16 1.18 1.05
CA GLY A 289 8.96 0.08 0.12
C GLY A 289 8.71 0.50 -1.33
N ALA A 290 8.73 -0.52 -2.19
CA ALA A 290 8.59 -0.43 -3.64
C ALA A 290 7.79 -1.63 -4.17
N SER A 291 6.46 -1.57 -4.07
CA SER A 291 5.59 -2.66 -4.52
C SER A 291 5.32 -2.59 -6.01
N PRO A 292 5.49 -3.70 -6.73
CA PRO A 292 5.15 -3.76 -8.16
C PRO A 292 3.68 -4.06 -8.42
N GLU A 293 2.88 -4.43 -7.39
CA GLU A 293 1.60 -5.08 -7.60
C GLU A 293 0.46 -4.32 -6.91
N THR A 294 -0.58 -3.99 -7.69
CA THR A 294 -1.83 -3.44 -7.18
C THR A 294 -2.59 -4.52 -6.42
N LEU A 295 -3.06 -4.21 -5.22
CA LEU A 295 -4.04 -5.07 -4.54
C LEU A 295 -5.42 -4.85 -5.14
N VAL A 296 -5.95 -3.65 -4.98
CA VAL A 296 -7.22 -3.22 -5.55
C VAL A 296 -7.25 -1.71 -5.73
N LYS A 297 -7.81 -1.29 -6.85
CA LYS A 297 -8.16 0.09 -7.14
C LYS A 297 -9.67 0.18 -7.33
N LEU A 298 -10.28 1.19 -6.73
CA LEU A 298 -11.67 1.57 -6.91
C LEU A 298 -11.71 3.04 -7.32
N GLU A 299 -12.19 3.32 -8.52
CA GLU A 299 -12.32 4.66 -9.06
C GLU A 299 -13.65 4.78 -9.80
N ASP A 300 -14.49 5.73 -9.43
CA ASP A 300 -15.81 5.94 -10.03
C ASP A 300 -16.65 4.65 -10.12
N LYS A 301 -16.69 3.88 -9.03
CA LYS A 301 -17.37 2.57 -8.91
C LYS A 301 -16.76 1.44 -9.75
N LYS A 302 -15.67 1.67 -10.45
CA LYS A 302 -14.93 0.65 -11.19
C LYS A 302 -13.87 0.02 -10.29
N LEU A 303 -14.00 -1.26 -10.03
CA LEU A 303 -13.02 -2.08 -9.34
C LEU A 303 -12.01 -2.61 -10.35
N THR A 304 -10.73 -2.57 -9.99
CA THR A 304 -9.66 -3.10 -10.83
C THR A 304 -8.62 -3.81 -9.97
N THR A 305 -8.16 -4.98 -10.41
CA THR A 305 -6.98 -5.66 -9.86
C THR A 305 -6.07 -6.11 -10.99
N PHE A 306 -4.75 -6.19 -10.72
CA PHE A 306 -3.73 -6.46 -11.73
C PHE A 306 -2.88 -7.66 -11.32
N PRO A 307 -3.35 -8.90 -11.46
CA PRO A 307 -2.54 -10.08 -11.19
C PRO A 307 -1.31 -10.11 -12.10
N LEU A 308 -0.14 -10.28 -11.48
CA LEU A 308 1.15 -10.44 -12.13
C LEU A 308 1.73 -11.79 -11.78
N ALA A 309 2.20 -12.53 -12.78
CA ALA A 309 2.92 -13.79 -12.60
C ALA A 309 3.99 -13.98 -13.67
N GLY A 310 4.78 -15.00 -13.52
CA GLY A 310 5.90 -15.27 -14.42
C GLY A 310 6.96 -14.17 -14.37
N THR A 311 8.20 -14.50 -14.36
CA THR A 311 9.28 -13.51 -14.32
C THR A 311 10.40 -13.92 -15.27
N ARG A 312 10.84 -12.98 -16.09
CA ARG A 312 12.09 -13.08 -16.87
C ARG A 312 12.90 -11.80 -16.67
N PRO A 313 14.24 -11.89 -16.69
CA PRO A 313 15.08 -10.69 -16.72
C PRO A 313 14.88 -9.94 -18.03
N ARG A 314 15.22 -8.65 -18.03
CA ARG A 314 15.31 -7.87 -19.28
C ARG A 314 16.50 -8.31 -20.11
N GLY A 315 16.32 -8.36 -21.41
CA GLY A 315 17.39 -8.58 -22.37
C GLY A 315 18.36 -7.40 -22.45
N LYS A 316 19.60 -7.66 -22.83
CA LYS A 316 20.61 -6.60 -23.06
C LYS A 316 20.40 -5.89 -24.40
N THR A 317 19.72 -6.53 -25.34
CA THR A 317 19.31 -5.97 -26.62
C THR A 317 17.81 -6.13 -26.80
N ARG A 318 17.24 -5.44 -27.77
CA ARG A 318 15.82 -5.53 -28.10
C ARG A 318 15.44 -6.93 -28.60
N GLU A 319 16.33 -7.57 -29.36
CA GLU A 319 16.15 -8.91 -29.89
C GLU A 319 16.12 -9.95 -28.75
N GLU A 320 17.06 -9.85 -27.81
CA GLU A 320 17.12 -10.71 -26.62
C GLU A 320 15.86 -10.52 -25.73
N ASP A 321 15.39 -9.28 -25.57
CA ASP A 321 14.16 -8.96 -24.85
C ASP A 321 12.94 -9.67 -25.50
N GLN A 322 12.82 -9.61 -26.83
CA GLN A 322 11.75 -10.28 -27.57
C GLN A 322 11.82 -11.81 -27.50
N GLU A 323 13.02 -12.40 -27.49
CA GLU A 323 13.18 -13.84 -27.31
C GLU A 323 12.75 -14.29 -25.90
N LEU A 324 13.12 -13.52 -24.88
CA LEU A 324 12.74 -13.79 -23.48
C LEU A 324 11.20 -13.64 -23.28
N GLU A 325 10.60 -12.63 -23.90
CA GLU A 325 9.16 -12.42 -23.91
C GLU A 325 8.43 -13.60 -24.60
N ALA A 326 8.89 -13.98 -25.80
CA ALA A 326 8.32 -15.11 -26.52
C ALA A 326 8.50 -16.46 -25.76
N GLY A 327 9.59 -16.60 -25.02
CA GLY A 327 9.84 -17.74 -24.15
C GLY A 327 8.90 -17.77 -22.94
N LEU A 328 8.65 -16.60 -22.33
CA LEU A 328 7.74 -16.48 -21.21
C LEU A 328 6.29 -16.84 -21.59
N LEU A 329 5.82 -16.35 -22.73
CA LEU A 329 4.47 -16.64 -23.26
C LEU A 329 4.29 -18.08 -23.79
N LYS A 330 5.35 -18.90 -23.82
CA LYS A 330 5.28 -20.33 -24.18
C LYS A 330 5.49 -21.24 -22.97
N ASP A 331 5.80 -20.70 -21.82
CA ASP A 331 6.01 -21.48 -20.61
C ASP A 331 4.67 -21.89 -20.00
N GLU A 332 4.28 -23.15 -20.25
CA GLU A 332 2.99 -23.70 -19.80
C GLU A 332 2.79 -23.62 -18.29
N LYS A 333 3.86 -23.71 -17.49
CA LYS A 333 3.79 -23.60 -16.04
C LYS A 333 3.44 -22.17 -15.62
N GLU A 334 4.16 -21.18 -16.17
CA GLU A 334 3.92 -19.76 -15.87
C GLU A 334 2.52 -19.33 -16.33
N LEU A 335 2.06 -19.80 -17.49
CA LEU A 335 0.71 -19.54 -17.99
C LEU A 335 -0.38 -20.17 -17.10
N ALA A 336 -0.17 -21.40 -16.62
CA ALA A 336 -1.11 -22.07 -15.72
C ALA A 336 -1.20 -21.36 -14.35
N GLU A 337 -0.06 -20.93 -13.79
CA GLU A 337 -0.01 -20.14 -12.57
C GLU A 337 -0.72 -18.80 -12.75
N HIS A 338 -0.45 -18.09 -13.85
CA HIS A 338 -1.10 -16.83 -14.15
C HIS A 338 -2.62 -16.96 -14.28
N ASN A 339 -3.11 -17.99 -14.98
CA ASN A 339 -4.53 -18.29 -15.09
C ASN A 339 -5.20 -18.45 -13.70
N MET A 340 -4.55 -19.18 -12.81
CA MET A 340 -5.05 -19.36 -11.46
C MET A 340 -5.16 -18.02 -10.71
N LEU A 341 -4.18 -17.12 -10.86
CA LEU A 341 -4.22 -15.79 -10.24
C LEU A 341 -5.29 -14.89 -10.85
N VAL A 342 -5.51 -14.97 -12.16
CA VAL A 342 -6.63 -14.26 -12.82
C VAL A 342 -7.97 -14.74 -12.29
N ASP A 343 -8.17 -16.06 -12.12
CA ASP A 343 -9.40 -16.62 -11.58
C ASP A 343 -9.60 -16.24 -10.10
N LEU A 344 -8.53 -16.19 -9.30
CA LEU A 344 -8.59 -15.66 -7.93
C LEU A 344 -9.02 -14.18 -7.92
N GLY A 345 -8.43 -13.33 -8.77
CA GLY A 345 -8.81 -11.93 -8.90
C GLY A 345 -10.28 -11.76 -9.32
N ARG A 346 -10.75 -12.56 -10.29
CA ARG A 346 -12.15 -12.57 -10.72
C ARG A 346 -13.08 -12.97 -9.56
N ASN A 347 -12.71 -13.98 -8.80
CA ASN A 347 -13.50 -14.43 -7.65
C ASN A 347 -13.53 -13.35 -6.54
N ASP A 348 -12.40 -12.73 -6.24
CA ASP A 348 -12.25 -11.73 -5.18
C ASP A 348 -13.11 -10.48 -5.46
N ILE A 349 -12.97 -9.87 -6.65
CA ILE A 349 -13.80 -8.69 -6.99
C ILE A 349 -15.24 -9.09 -7.32
N GLY A 350 -15.48 -10.31 -7.78
CA GLY A 350 -16.82 -10.82 -8.10
C GLY A 350 -17.75 -10.86 -6.89
N ARG A 351 -17.22 -11.02 -5.69
CA ARG A 351 -17.99 -11.02 -4.44
C ARG A 351 -18.71 -9.69 -4.18
N ILE A 352 -18.17 -8.59 -4.70
CA ILE A 352 -18.65 -7.22 -4.49
C ILE A 352 -19.08 -6.50 -5.77
N SER A 353 -18.87 -7.10 -6.93
CA SER A 353 -19.26 -6.55 -8.22
C SER A 353 -20.73 -6.84 -8.56
N LYS A 354 -21.32 -6.01 -9.40
CA LYS A 354 -22.61 -6.28 -10.04
C LYS A 354 -22.51 -7.56 -10.87
N ILE A 355 -23.55 -8.37 -10.84
CA ILE A 355 -23.58 -9.64 -11.59
C ILE A 355 -23.41 -9.36 -13.09
N GLY A 356 -22.48 -10.08 -13.72
CA GLY A 356 -22.22 -9.99 -15.16
C GLY A 356 -21.30 -8.84 -15.58
N THR A 357 -20.71 -8.09 -14.62
CA THR A 357 -19.77 -6.98 -14.94
C THR A 357 -18.31 -7.35 -14.77
N VAL A 358 -18.01 -8.52 -14.20
CA VAL A 358 -16.62 -8.95 -14.04
C VAL A 358 -16.06 -9.43 -15.36
N GLU A 359 -15.02 -8.74 -15.84
CA GLU A 359 -14.36 -9.05 -17.12
C GLU A 359 -12.84 -8.99 -16.99
N VAL A 360 -12.16 -9.64 -17.92
CA VAL A 360 -10.70 -9.55 -18.06
C VAL A 360 -10.42 -8.65 -19.24
N GLU A 361 -10.17 -7.36 -18.97
CA GLU A 361 -9.95 -6.32 -19.99
C GLU A 361 -8.68 -6.61 -20.78
N LYS A 362 -7.59 -6.93 -20.07
CA LYS A 362 -6.31 -7.37 -20.65
C LYS A 362 -5.98 -8.74 -20.11
N TYR A 363 -5.56 -9.62 -21.00
CA TYR A 363 -5.28 -11.00 -20.65
C TYR A 363 -3.92 -11.44 -21.15
N MET A 364 -3.06 -11.89 -20.24
CA MET A 364 -1.72 -12.42 -20.56
C MET A 364 -0.86 -11.49 -21.41
N THR A 365 -0.82 -10.20 -21.07
CA THR A 365 0.11 -9.25 -21.70
C THR A 365 1.45 -9.25 -20.98
N VAL A 366 2.54 -9.02 -21.72
CA VAL A 366 3.85 -8.89 -21.07
C VAL A 366 4.06 -7.44 -20.67
N GLU A 367 4.23 -7.25 -19.37
CA GLU A 367 4.52 -5.95 -18.77
C GLU A 367 6.03 -5.83 -18.53
N HIS A 368 6.64 -4.79 -19.12
CA HIS A 368 8.08 -4.54 -19.06
C HIS A 368 8.42 -3.56 -17.93
N PHE A 369 9.12 -4.03 -16.92
CA PHE A 369 9.69 -3.20 -15.86
C PHE A 369 11.18 -2.93 -16.10
N SER A 370 11.81 -2.13 -15.26
CA SER A 370 13.21 -1.71 -15.46
C SER A 370 14.21 -2.89 -15.48
N GLN A 371 13.99 -3.93 -14.70
CA GLN A 371 14.91 -5.05 -14.52
C GLN A 371 14.33 -6.40 -14.95
N VAL A 372 13.01 -6.50 -15.02
CA VAL A 372 12.28 -7.75 -15.28
C VAL A 372 11.07 -7.50 -16.16
N MET A 373 10.52 -8.55 -16.75
CA MET A 373 9.21 -8.58 -17.39
C MET A 373 8.33 -9.62 -16.69
N HIS A 374 7.02 -9.35 -16.64
CA HIS A 374 6.02 -10.24 -16.08
C HIS A 374 4.86 -10.45 -17.04
N ILE A 375 4.14 -11.57 -16.90
CA ILE A 375 2.81 -11.72 -17.50
C ILE A 375 1.83 -10.98 -16.62
N GLY A 376 1.06 -10.07 -17.18
CA GLY A 376 0.04 -9.28 -16.51
C GLY A 376 -1.33 -9.46 -17.11
N SER A 377 -2.35 -9.32 -16.30
CA SER A 377 -3.75 -9.24 -16.70
C SER A 377 -4.45 -8.14 -15.92
N THR A 378 -5.51 -7.57 -16.49
CA THR A 378 -6.38 -6.61 -15.82
C THR A 378 -7.74 -7.23 -15.63
N VAL A 379 -8.17 -7.36 -14.39
CA VAL A 379 -9.50 -7.85 -14.04
C VAL A 379 -10.32 -6.69 -13.48
N GLU A 380 -11.49 -6.46 -14.05
CA GLU A 380 -12.36 -5.33 -13.72
C GLU A 380 -13.76 -5.77 -13.34
N GLY A 381 -14.47 -4.92 -12.60
CA GLY A 381 -15.85 -5.11 -12.25
C GLY A 381 -16.51 -3.81 -11.79
N GLU A 382 -17.82 -3.69 -11.92
CA GLU A 382 -18.57 -2.57 -11.41
C GLU A 382 -19.03 -2.85 -9.96
N LEU A 383 -18.68 -1.97 -9.02
CA LEU A 383 -19.06 -2.10 -7.61
C LEU A 383 -20.59 -2.08 -7.47
N ARG A 384 -21.13 -2.99 -6.66
CA ARG A 384 -22.55 -3.00 -6.29
C ARG A 384 -22.91 -1.75 -5.49
N GLU A 385 -24.17 -1.32 -5.57
CA GLU A 385 -24.67 -0.11 -4.88
C GLU A 385 -24.68 -0.24 -3.34
N ASP A 386 -24.71 -1.48 -2.81
CA ASP A 386 -24.67 -1.78 -1.38
C ASP A 386 -23.25 -2.00 -0.85
N LYS A 387 -22.22 -1.75 -1.66
CA LYS A 387 -20.81 -1.99 -1.36
C LYS A 387 -19.99 -0.69 -1.45
N ASP A 388 -18.85 -0.68 -0.76
CA ASP A 388 -17.94 0.45 -0.68
C ASP A 388 -16.45 0.03 -0.74
N ALA A 389 -15.55 1.02 -0.55
CA ALA A 389 -14.11 0.80 -0.57
C ALA A 389 -13.62 -0.14 0.55
N ILE A 390 -14.29 -0.17 1.70
CA ILE A 390 -13.96 -1.08 2.80
C ILE A 390 -14.30 -2.51 2.41
N ASP A 391 -15.48 -2.73 1.79
CA ASP A 391 -15.85 -4.05 1.25
C ASP A 391 -14.86 -4.53 0.19
N ALA A 392 -14.22 -3.61 -0.57
CA ALA A 392 -13.19 -3.98 -1.54
C ALA A 392 -11.94 -4.51 -0.85
N VAL A 393 -11.48 -3.87 0.23
CA VAL A 393 -10.38 -4.38 1.06
C VAL A 393 -10.75 -5.74 1.65
N ASP A 394 -11.91 -5.87 2.28
CA ASP A 394 -12.40 -7.09 2.92
C ASP A 394 -12.50 -8.28 1.96
N SER A 395 -12.87 -8.03 0.71
CA SER A 395 -13.06 -9.07 -0.30
C SER A 395 -11.74 -9.63 -0.83
N ILE A 396 -10.74 -8.76 -0.99
CA ILE A 396 -9.49 -9.10 -1.70
C ILE A 396 -8.37 -9.48 -0.74
N LEU A 397 -8.29 -8.83 0.43
CA LEU A 397 -7.20 -9.03 1.39
C LEU A 397 -7.32 -10.39 2.11
N PRO A 398 -6.20 -11.16 2.20
CA PRO A 398 -4.93 -10.97 1.49
C PRO A 398 -5.03 -11.39 0.02
N ALA A 399 -4.14 -10.82 -0.81
CA ALA A 399 -4.05 -11.20 -2.20
C ALA A 399 -3.79 -12.69 -2.39
N GLY A 400 -4.30 -13.28 -3.47
CA GLY A 400 -4.05 -14.68 -3.82
C GLY A 400 -2.56 -14.97 -4.02
N THR A 401 -1.82 -14.03 -4.59
CA THR A 401 -0.36 -14.08 -4.79
C THR A 401 0.45 -14.12 -3.48
N LEU A 402 -0.17 -13.81 -2.34
CA LEU A 402 0.45 -13.83 -1.02
C LEU A 402 -0.19 -14.84 -0.05
N SER A 403 -1.24 -15.53 -0.46
CA SER A 403 -1.92 -16.55 0.34
C SER A 403 -1.89 -17.91 -0.34
N GLY A 404 -2.71 -18.12 -1.33
CA GLY A 404 -2.79 -19.36 -2.10
C GLY A 404 -4.22 -19.69 -2.53
N ALA A 405 -4.41 -20.89 -3.06
CA ALA A 405 -5.66 -21.34 -3.63
C ALA A 405 -6.04 -22.77 -3.15
N PRO A 406 -7.23 -22.99 -2.60
CA PRO A 406 -8.24 -22.02 -2.17
C PRO A 406 -7.79 -21.15 -1.00
N LYS A 407 -8.10 -19.82 -1.05
CA LYS A 407 -7.58 -18.78 -0.15
C LYS A 407 -7.72 -19.12 1.34
N PHE A 408 -8.93 -19.44 1.79
CA PHE A 408 -9.20 -19.73 3.21
C PHE A 408 -8.34 -20.89 3.75
N ARG A 409 -8.28 -22.01 3.01
CA ARG A 409 -7.47 -23.16 3.41
C ARG A 409 -5.99 -22.87 3.39
N ALA A 410 -5.52 -22.14 2.39
CA ALA A 410 -4.14 -21.69 2.32
C ALA A 410 -3.76 -20.82 3.54
N CYS A 411 -4.63 -19.89 3.95
CA CYS A 411 -4.40 -19.06 5.15
C CYS A 411 -4.31 -19.89 6.43
N GLN A 412 -5.12 -20.97 6.58
CA GLN A 412 -5.00 -21.90 7.71
C GLN A 412 -3.64 -22.63 7.71
N ILE A 413 -3.21 -23.10 6.56
CA ILE A 413 -1.92 -23.81 6.41
C ILE A 413 -0.75 -22.86 6.68
N ILE A 414 -0.84 -21.60 6.22
CA ILE A 414 0.16 -20.57 6.53
C ILE A 414 0.27 -20.37 8.03
N GLU A 415 -0.85 -20.25 8.72
CA GLU A 415 -0.89 -20.08 10.18
C GLU A 415 -0.24 -21.25 10.88
N ASP A 416 -0.58 -22.49 10.50
CA ASP A 416 -0.06 -23.72 11.09
C ASP A 416 1.46 -23.89 10.88
N LEU A 417 1.98 -23.45 9.73
CA LEU A 417 3.38 -23.65 9.35
C LEU A 417 4.29 -22.50 9.80
N GLU A 418 3.87 -21.24 9.63
CA GLU A 418 4.69 -20.07 9.97
C GLU A 418 4.65 -19.75 11.45
N GLN A 419 3.51 -19.93 12.13
CA GLN A 419 3.31 -19.63 13.54
C GLN A 419 3.89 -18.26 13.93
N SER A 420 3.66 -17.26 13.07
CA SER A 420 4.13 -15.89 13.27
C SER A 420 3.22 -14.90 12.57
N LYS A 421 2.90 -13.78 13.23
CA LYS A 421 2.17 -12.68 12.59
C LYS A 421 2.91 -12.22 11.32
N ARG A 422 2.19 -12.10 10.23
CA ARG A 422 2.75 -11.54 8.98
C ARG A 422 2.86 -10.02 9.04
N GLY A 423 2.02 -9.39 9.84
CA GLY A 423 1.97 -7.96 9.99
C GLY A 423 1.69 -7.27 8.65
N ILE A 424 2.50 -6.28 8.27
CA ILE A 424 2.31 -5.52 7.03
C ILE A 424 2.50 -6.40 5.79
N TYR A 425 3.39 -7.39 5.81
CA TYR A 425 3.69 -8.21 4.65
C TYR A 425 2.47 -8.98 4.15
N GLY A 426 2.13 -8.80 2.88
CA GLY A 426 0.94 -9.40 2.26
C GLY A 426 -0.37 -8.69 2.61
N GLY A 427 -0.29 -7.58 3.33
CA GLY A 427 -1.40 -6.66 3.57
C GLY A 427 -1.60 -5.66 2.43
N ALA A 428 -2.33 -4.58 2.71
CA ALA A 428 -2.61 -3.48 1.80
C ALA A 428 -1.96 -2.18 2.28
N ILE A 429 -1.33 -1.43 1.37
CA ILE A 429 -0.81 -0.08 1.64
C ILE A 429 -1.37 0.87 0.59
N GLY A 430 -1.86 2.03 1.02
CA GLY A 430 -2.39 3.04 0.12
C GLY A 430 -3.33 4.01 0.79
N TYR A 431 -4.37 4.41 0.07
CA TYR A 431 -5.35 5.39 0.57
C TYR A 431 -6.80 5.01 0.25
N LEU A 432 -7.70 5.49 1.12
CA LEU A 432 -9.15 5.59 0.89
C LEU A 432 -9.51 7.06 0.92
N ASP A 433 -10.06 7.59 -0.18
CA ASP A 433 -10.37 9.00 -0.27
C ASP A 433 -11.76 9.36 0.31
N PHE A 434 -12.02 10.66 0.44
CA PHE A 434 -13.31 11.18 0.90
C PHE A 434 -14.42 11.13 -0.16
N ALA A 435 -14.10 10.81 -1.41
CA ALA A 435 -15.09 10.62 -2.48
C ALA A 435 -15.55 9.17 -2.57
N GLY A 436 -14.90 8.25 -1.85
CA GLY A 436 -15.22 6.82 -1.82
C GLY A 436 -14.35 5.98 -2.75
N ASN A 437 -13.25 6.54 -3.28
CA ASN A 437 -12.28 5.81 -4.06
C ASN A 437 -11.21 5.17 -3.18
N LEU A 438 -10.48 4.23 -3.74
CA LEU A 438 -9.44 3.44 -3.08
C LEU A 438 -8.31 3.17 -4.08
N ASP A 439 -7.07 3.32 -3.63
CA ASP A 439 -5.91 2.82 -4.38
C ASP A 439 -4.90 2.22 -3.42
N THR A 440 -4.67 0.90 -3.56
CA THR A 440 -3.82 0.13 -2.67
C THR A 440 -2.95 -0.85 -3.42
N CYS A 441 -1.71 -0.99 -2.95
CA CYS A 441 -0.80 -2.04 -3.40
C CYS A 441 -0.75 -3.20 -2.39
N ILE A 442 -0.28 -4.33 -2.87
CA ILE A 442 0.12 -5.44 -2.01
C ILE A 442 1.39 -5.03 -1.26
N ALA A 443 1.40 -5.20 0.05
CA ALA A 443 2.52 -4.84 0.90
C ALA A 443 3.66 -5.86 0.80
N ILE A 444 4.49 -5.70 -0.23
CA ILE A 444 5.70 -6.50 -0.52
C ILE A 444 6.87 -5.60 -0.88
N ARG A 445 8.07 -6.15 -0.92
CA ARG A 445 9.30 -5.41 -1.24
C ARG A 445 9.48 -4.19 -0.35
N LEU A 446 9.30 -4.39 0.94
CA LEU A 446 9.34 -3.34 1.95
C LEU A 446 10.23 -3.73 3.13
N VAL A 447 10.60 -2.70 3.88
CA VAL A 447 11.17 -2.80 5.22
C VAL A 447 10.38 -1.90 6.15
N TYR A 448 10.13 -2.35 7.37
CA TYR A 448 9.68 -1.49 8.44
C TYR A 448 10.66 -1.51 9.61
N LYS A 449 10.70 -0.39 10.34
CA LYS A 449 11.44 -0.26 11.60
C LYS A 449 10.46 0.05 12.73
N LYS A 450 10.51 -0.76 13.79
CA LYS A 450 9.68 -0.65 14.98
C LYS A 450 10.51 -1.01 16.21
N LYS A 451 10.45 -0.19 17.26
CA LYS A 451 11.17 -0.44 18.54
C LYS A 451 12.68 -0.74 18.36
N GLY A 452 13.35 -0.09 17.41
CA GLY A 452 14.80 -0.28 17.17
C GLY A 452 15.16 -1.56 16.40
N GLU A 453 14.19 -2.24 15.82
CA GLU A 453 14.37 -3.40 14.96
C GLU A 453 13.82 -3.14 13.56
N ILE A 454 14.54 -3.55 12.54
CA ILE A 454 14.03 -3.64 11.17
C ILE A 454 13.54 -5.05 10.87
N CYS A 455 12.49 -5.13 10.06
CA CYS A 455 11.98 -6.38 9.51
C CYS A 455 11.75 -6.26 8.00
N ILE A 456 12.28 -7.24 7.27
CA ILE A 456 12.04 -7.47 5.85
C ILE A 456 11.40 -8.84 5.75
N ARG A 457 10.27 -8.97 5.05
CA ARG A 457 9.63 -10.27 4.86
C ARG A 457 9.42 -10.53 3.38
N SER A 458 9.66 -11.76 2.97
CA SER A 458 9.47 -12.23 1.60
C SER A 458 9.04 -13.69 1.60
N GLY A 459 8.46 -14.16 0.50
CA GLY A 459 7.93 -15.50 0.41
C GLY A 459 8.02 -16.08 -1.00
N ALA A 460 7.81 -17.39 -1.08
CA ALA A 460 7.74 -18.16 -2.31
C ALA A 460 6.42 -18.91 -2.41
N GLY A 461 5.88 -19.02 -3.62
CA GLY A 461 4.70 -19.81 -3.93
C GLY A 461 5.04 -21.29 -4.06
N ILE A 462 4.51 -22.11 -3.17
CA ILE A 462 4.77 -23.54 -3.13
C ILE A 462 3.70 -24.27 -3.92
N VAL A 463 4.15 -25.06 -4.89
CA VAL A 463 3.35 -25.96 -5.72
C VAL A 463 3.90 -27.40 -5.63
N ALA A 464 3.21 -28.37 -6.21
CA ALA A 464 3.61 -29.80 -6.12
C ALA A 464 5.08 -30.07 -6.52
N ASP A 465 5.54 -29.39 -7.56
CA ASP A 465 6.89 -29.56 -8.11
C ASP A 465 7.95 -28.65 -7.45
N SER A 466 7.58 -27.88 -6.42
CA SER A 466 8.52 -27.01 -5.70
C SER A 466 9.68 -27.80 -5.09
N VAL A 467 10.89 -27.24 -5.23
CA VAL A 467 12.13 -27.76 -4.64
C VAL A 467 12.49 -26.89 -3.44
N PRO A 468 12.48 -27.44 -2.21
CA PRO A 468 12.61 -26.65 -0.97
C PRO A 468 13.78 -25.67 -0.94
N GLU A 469 14.96 -26.10 -1.41
CA GLU A 469 16.15 -25.26 -1.43
C GLU A 469 16.03 -24.10 -2.41
N LYS A 470 15.34 -24.31 -3.54
CA LYS A 470 15.10 -23.26 -4.52
C LYS A 470 14.12 -22.23 -3.98
N GLU A 471 13.07 -22.69 -3.29
CA GLU A 471 12.06 -21.78 -2.69
C GLU A 471 12.67 -20.94 -1.55
N PHE A 472 13.56 -21.54 -0.74
CA PHE A 472 14.33 -20.77 0.24
C PHE A 472 15.20 -19.70 -0.41
N GLN A 473 15.88 -20.04 -1.51
CA GLN A 473 16.69 -19.07 -2.25
C GLN A 473 15.82 -17.99 -2.91
N GLU A 474 14.63 -18.34 -3.40
CA GLU A 474 13.69 -17.38 -3.98
C GLU A 474 13.24 -16.34 -2.95
N CYS A 475 12.90 -16.75 -1.73
CA CYS A 475 12.62 -15.80 -0.64
C CYS A 475 13.77 -14.80 -0.47
N ARG A 476 15.02 -15.27 -0.41
CA ARG A 476 16.19 -14.39 -0.28
C ARG A 476 16.36 -13.46 -1.49
N ASN A 477 16.15 -13.97 -2.69
CA ASN A 477 16.25 -13.19 -3.92
C ASN A 477 15.19 -12.05 -3.94
N LYS A 478 13.97 -12.35 -3.51
CA LYS A 478 12.88 -11.35 -3.43
C LYS A 478 13.15 -10.25 -2.40
N ALA A 479 13.88 -10.53 -1.35
CA ALA A 479 14.27 -9.53 -0.35
C ALA A 479 15.52 -8.74 -0.76
N ARG A 480 16.30 -9.22 -1.71
CA ARG A 480 17.65 -8.72 -2.02
C ARG A 480 17.69 -7.22 -2.33
N ALA A 481 16.73 -6.70 -3.10
CA ALA A 481 16.70 -5.27 -3.45
C ALA A 481 16.60 -4.38 -2.20
N VAL A 482 15.76 -4.77 -1.24
CA VAL A 482 15.59 -4.06 0.03
C VAL A 482 16.83 -4.19 0.91
N VAL A 483 17.42 -5.38 1.01
CA VAL A 483 18.66 -5.59 1.78
C VAL A 483 19.81 -4.75 1.22
N LEU A 484 20.01 -4.74 -0.10
CA LEU A 484 21.03 -3.91 -0.75
C LEU A 484 20.79 -2.41 -0.55
N ALA A 485 19.53 -1.97 -0.54
CA ALA A 485 19.20 -0.58 -0.26
C ALA A 485 19.56 -0.18 1.18
N ILE A 486 19.31 -1.08 2.15
CA ILE A 486 19.71 -0.88 3.54
C ILE A 486 21.24 -0.84 3.67
N GLU A 487 21.94 -1.77 3.05
CA GLU A 487 23.43 -1.80 3.08
C GLU A 487 24.03 -0.51 2.53
N LYS A 488 23.55 -0.03 1.39
CA LYS A 488 23.98 1.23 0.80
C LYS A 488 23.62 2.46 1.66
N ALA A 489 22.45 2.45 2.31
CA ALA A 489 22.03 3.56 3.17
C ALA A 489 22.98 3.77 4.36
N GLN A 490 23.66 2.72 4.83
CA GLN A 490 24.64 2.84 5.92
C GLN A 490 25.89 3.65 5.55
N GLU A 491 26.22 3.71 4.26
CA GLU A 491 27.39 4.44 3.75
C GLU A 491 27.11 5.96 3.65
N GLY A 492 25.82 6.37 3.74
CA GLY A 492 25.37 7.72 3.45
C GLY A 492 25.16 7.94 1.94
N LEU A 493 24.42 9.00 1.59
CA LEU A 493 24.14 9.35 0.19
C LEU A 493 24.84 10.64 -0.27
N GLU A 494 25.71 11.21 0.55
CA GLU A 494 26.45 12.45 0.27
C GLU A 494 27.94 12.19 0.19
#